data_0f09103f9b3a4ba53224f95a43278b01
#
_entry.id   0f09103f9b3a4ba53224f95a43278b01
#
_cell.length_a   1.000
_cell.length_b   1.000
_cell.length_c   1.000
_cell.angle_alpha   90.00
_cell.angle_beta   90.00
_cell.angle_gamma   90.00
#
_symmetry.space_group_name_H-M   'P 1'
#
loop_
_entity.id
_entity.type
_entity.pdbx_description
1 polymer ?
#
loop_
_entity_poly.entity_id
_entity_poly.type
_entity_poly.pdbx_seq_one_letter_code
_entity_poly.pdbx_strand_id
1 'polypeptide(L)'
;MKRTPGLYVTLQKGGKIKRTLVTNKGETVLDETTIGAELIWYAELDYNTYVDSLIKIEELAEETESDDPDHYGEVDLGTFDALLTEANELVYDIEAAFPALGSLLRFDLLDHTTKDDGTPMYVYLTKKAICEQIAEPVHFYIQLREVLEDLSLGVPLDFEDKYANLAQGAFAQSYTFTNTLEMEYRFRSTKSYFQFLLMNYLNSEPNIARCHCCEQYFIPKTRKPTLYCDRIMKDGKTCKEIAPAIIHKNAVDADPVLKVYDRTKHKMYKRYERAYYSVDQLPKGISFEKYLEWRDPAAEARTKYLKGELTAEEALKIIEVND
;
A
#
# COMPACT_ATOMS: atom_id res chain seq x y z
N MET A 1 -16.78 -33.99 5.94
CA MET A 1 -15.36 -34.08 6.34
C MET A 1 -15.03 -32.78 7.05
N LYS A 2 -14.46 -32.82 8.25
CA LYS A 2 -14.11 -31.59 8.98
C LYS A 2 -12.87 -30.97 8.32
N ARG A 3 -12.92 -29.67 7.96
CA ARG A 3 -11.77 -28.97 7.41
C ARG A 3 -10.66 -28.83 8.47
N THR A 4 -9.42 -28.97 8.07
CA THR A 4 -8.25 -28.70 8.92
C THR A 4 -7.97 -27.22 9.00
N PRO A 5 -7.36 -26.69 10.09
CA PRO A 5 -7.04 -25.27 10.22
C PRO A 5 -6.22 -24.72 9.03
N GLY A 6 -6.55 -23.50 8.61
CA GLY A 6 -5.92 -22.83 7.47
C GLY A 6 -6.83 -21.77 6.86
N LEU A 7 -6.27 -20.98 5.95
CA LEU A 7 -7.02 -20.05 5.11
C LEU A 7 -7.39 -20.75 3.80
N TYR A 8 -8.67 -20.90 3.56
CA TYR A 8 -9.22 -21.51 2.35
C TYR A 8 -9.64 -20.43 1.37
N VAL A 9 -9.20 -20.56 0.12
CA VAL A 9 -9.41 -19.56 -0.93
C VAL A 9 -9.98 -20.22 -2.17
N THR A 10 -11.06 -19.66 -2.70
CA THR A 10 -11.64 -20.03 -3.99
C THR A 10 -11.53 -18.87 -4.95
N LEU A 11 -10.92 -19.10 -6.12
CA LEU A 11 -10.85 -18.11 -7.18
C LEU A 11 -12.16 -18.06 -7.95
N GLN A 12 -12.66 -16.85 -8.16
CA GLN A 12 -13.88 -16.58 -8.91
C GLN A 12 -13.57 -15.78 -10.19
N LYS A 13 -14.55 -15.71 -11.09
CA LYS A 13 -14.43 -14.93 -12.33
C LYS A 13 -14.12 -13.45 -12.01
N GLY A 14 -13.29 -12.83 -12.85
CA GLY A 14 -12.93 -11.42 -12.72
C GLY A 14 -11.94 -11.11 -11.60
N GLY A 15 -11.15 -12.10 -11.18
CA GLY A 15 -10.12 -11.93 -10.14
C GLY A 15 -10.68 -11.74 -8.73
N LYS A 16 -11.95 -12.04 -8.52
CA LYS A 16 -12.55 -12.08 -7.17
C LYS A 16 -12.07 -13.30 -6.42
N ILE A 17 -11.94 -13.17 -5.11
CA ILE A 17 -11.59 -14.26 -4.20
C ILE A 17 -12.61 -14.36 -3.06
N LYS A 18 -13.02 -15.58 -2.78
CA LYS A 18 -13.78 -15.94 -1.57
C LYS A 18 -12.81 -16.59 -0.60
N ARG A 19 -12.84 -16.16 0.65
CA ARG A 19 -11.92 -16.60 1.69
C ARG A 19 -12.70 -17.15 2.88
N THR A 20 -12.23 -18.26 3.43
CA THR A 20 -12.79 -18.86 4.66
C THR A 20 -11.64 -19.22 5.58
N LEU A 21 -11.59 -18.59 6.74
CA LEU A 21 -10.63 -18.90 7.78
C LEU A 21 -11.17 -20.05 8.62
N VAL A 22 -10.43 -21.14 8.71
CA VAL A 22 -10.74 -22.29 9.55
C VAL A 22 -9.75 -22.34 10.69
N THR A 23 -10.26 -22.32 11.91
CA THR A 23 -9.48 -22.45 13.14
C THR A 23 -10.00 -23.59 13.98
N ASN A 24 -9.32 -23.92 15.07
CA ASN A 24 -9.83 -24.88 16.05
C ASN A 24 -11.15 -24.45 16.71
N LYS A 25 -11.49 -23.15 16.65
CA LYS A 25 -12.73 -22.57 17.19
C LYS A 25 -13.90 -22.62 16.21
N GLY A 26 -13.64 -22.81 14.90
CA GLY A 26 -14.67 -22.86 13.87
C GLY A 26 -14.24 -22.25 12.55
N GLU A 27 -15.22 -22.05 11.67
CA GLU A 27 -15.06 -21.45 10.34
C GLU A 27 -15.62 -20.04 10.32
N THR A 28 -14.87 -19.10 9.74
CA THR A 28 -15.27 -17.70 9.54
C THR A 28 -15.12 -17.34 8.08
N VAL A 29 -16.22 -16.94 7.43
CA VAL A 29 -16.18 -16.41 6.06
C VAL A 29 -15.72 -14.95 6.13
N LEU A 30 -14.68 -14.62 5.38
CA LEU A 30 -14.15 -13.26 5.28
C LEU A 30 -14.83 -12.50 4.13
N ASP A 31 -14.76 -11.17 4.18
CA ASP A 31 -15.32 -10.32 3.13
C ASP A 31 -14.74 -10.65 1.75
N GLU A 32 -15.58 -10.54 0.72
CA GLU A 32 -15.14 -10.69 -0.66
C GLU A 32 -14.18 -9.57 -1.03
N THR A 33 -13.11 -9.93 -1.75
CA THR A 33 -12.14 -8.98 -2.29
C THR A 33 -11.69 -9.43 -3.68
N THR A 34 -10.79 -8.67 -4.28
CA THR A 34 -10.11 -9.08 -5.53
C THR A 34 -8.64 -9.36 -5.26
N ILE A 35 -8.02 -10.19 -6.10
CA ILE A 35 -6.59 -10.51 -6.00
C ILE A 35 -5.75 -9.23 -5.92
N GLY A 36 -5.96 -8.29 -6.83
CA GLY A 36 -5.17 -7.05 -6.85
C GLY A 36 -5.45 -6.13 -5.66
N ALA A 37 -6.70 -6.05 -5.17
CA ALA A 37 -7.02 -5.27 -3.98
C ALA A 37 -6.35 -5.85 -2.73
N GLU A 38 -6.30 -7.18 -2.61
CA GLU A 38 -5.64 -7.86 -1.51
C GLU A 38 -4.12 -7.65 -1.52
N LEU A 39 -3.50 -7.74 -2.69
CA LEU A 39 -2.06 -7.46 -2.85
C LEU A 39 -1.71 -6.01 -2.50
N ILE A 40 -2.52 -5.05 -2.97
CA ILE A 40 -2.34 -3.64 -2.65
C ILE A 40 -2.53 -3.40 -1.14
N TRP A 41 -3.58 -3.97 -0.55
CA TRP A 41 -3.83 -3.87 0.88
C TRP A 41 -2.61 -4.36 1.67
N TYR A 42 -2.05 -5.51 1.34
CA TYR A 42 -0.88 -6.05 2.03
C TYR A 42 0.37 -5.17 1.84
N ALA A 43 0.60 -4.66 0.63
CA ALA A 43 1.72 -3.76 0.33
C ALA A 43 1.60 -2.37 0.99
N GLU A 44 0.41 -1.97 1.41
CA GLU A 44 0.12 -0.69 2.08
C GLU A 44 0.02 -0.83 3.61
N LEU A 45 0.22 -2.03 4.18
CA LEU A 45 0.28 -2.21 5.63
C LEU A 45 1.43 -1.41 6.22
N ASP A 46 1.16 -0.77 7.36
CA ASP A 46 2.20 -0.07 8.11
C ASP A 46 2.93 -1.06 9.04
N TYR A 47 3.96 -1.70 8.50
CA TYR A 47 4.81 -2.60 9.29
C TYR A 47 5.71 -1.88 10.28
N ASN A 48 5.84 -0.54 10.23
CA ASN A 48 6.66 0.21 11.18
C ASN A 48 6.16 0.01 12.62
N THR A 49 4.86 -0.22 12.80
CA THR A 49 4.27 -0.52 14.13
C THR A 49 4.85 -1.79 14.76
N TYR A 50 5.37 -2.72 13.94
CA TYR A 50 5.87 -4.02 14.41
C TYR A 50 7.40 -4.12 14.39
N VAL A 51 8.11 -3.09 13.92
CA VAL A 51 9.59 -3.12 13.77
C VAL A 51 10.27 -3.30 15.12
N ASP A 52 9.82 -2.61 16.17
CA ASP A 52 10.44 -2.70 17.50
C ASP A 52 10.30 -4.12 18.07
N SER A 53 9.14 -4.77 17.93
CA SER A 53 8.93 -6.16 18.34
C SER A 53 9.77 -7.13 17.51
N LEU A 54 9.92 -6.89 16.21
CA LEU A 54 10.78 -7.72 15.33
C LEU A 54 12.24 -7.62 15.74
N ILE A 55 12.76 -6.41 15.99
CA ILE A 55 14.14 -6.20 16.48
C ILE A 55 14.36 -6.93 17.80
N LYS A 56 13.44 -6.81 18.74
CA LYS A 56 13.53 -7.50 20.04
C LYS A 56 13.52 -9.02 19.90
N ILE A 57 12.74 -9.57 18.97
CA ILE A 57 12.72 -11.00 18.65
C ILE A 57 14.07 -11.45 18.08
N GLU A 58 14.66 -10.65 17.16
CA GLU A 58 15.98 -10.92 16.60
C GLU A 58 17.08 -10.88 17.67
N GLU A 59 17.09 -9.86 18.53
CA GLU A 59 18.02 -9.72 19.66
C GLU A 59 17.93 -10.94 20.61
N LEU A 60 16.72 -11.34 21.01
CA LEU A 60 16.50 -12.52 21.85
C LEU A 60 16.95 -13.82 21.19
N ALA A 61 16.88 -13.89 19.85
CA ALA A 61 17.37 -15.04 19.11
C ALA A 61 18.89 -15.10 19.04
N GLU A 62 19.56 -13.96 18.88
CA GLU A 62 21.02 -13.85 18.83
C GLU A 62 21.65 -14.16 20.21
N GLU A 63 21.07 -13.67 21.31
CA GLU A 63 21.60 -13.92 22.67
C GLU A 63 21.71 -15.40 23.07
N THR A 64 21.10 -16.26 22.30
CA THR A 64 20.94 -17.68 22.61
C THR A 64 21.64 -18.62 21.61
N GLU A 65 22.29 -18.12 20.59
CA GLU A 65 23.15 -18.92 19.73
C GLU A 65 24.49 -19.19 20.47
N SER A 66 24.70 -20.43 20.88
CA SER A 66 26.04 -20.91 21.26
C SER A 66 26.80 -21.14 19.95
N ASP A 67 27.94 -20.49 19.77
CA ASP A 67 28.87 -20.68 18.65
C ASP A 67 29.52 -22.07 18.62
N ASP A 68 29.23 -22.93 19.60
CA ASP A 68 29.79 -24.26 19.75
C ASP A 68 28.82 -25.33 19.21
N PRO A 69 29.10 -25.92 18.03
CA PRO A 69 28.28 -26.98 17.45
C PRO A 69 28.21 -28.26 18.30
N ASP A 70 29.09 -28.44 19.28
CA ASP A 70 29.09 -29.59 20.19
C ASP A 70 28.27 -29.34 21.48
N HIS A 71 27.82 -28.11 21.73
CA HIS A 71 26.97 -27.76 22.87
C HIS A 71 25.48 -27.65 22.48
N TYR A 72 24.93 -28.74 21.97
CA TYR A 72 23.47 -28.89 21.80
C TYR A 72 22.70 -28.99 23.13
N GLY A 73 23.25 -28.54 24.22
CA GLY A 73 22.78 -28.97 25.56
C GLY A 73 22.19 -27.95 26.49
N GLU A 74 22.54 -26.69 26.39
CA GLU A 74 22.05 -25.68 27.33
C GLU A 74 21.41 -24.49 26.63
N VAL A 75 20.23 -24.73 26.05
CA VAL A 75 19.32 -23.63 25.73
C VAL A 75 18.89 -23.01 27.03
N ASP A 76 19.22 -21.74 27.26
CA ASP A 76 18.63 -21.01 28.39
C ASP A 76 17.11 -20.95 28.17
N LEU A 77 16.39 -21.79 28.89
CA LEU A 77 14.94 -21.92 28.85
C LEU A 77 14.27 -20.57 29.10
N GLY A 78 14.87 -19.72 29.93
CA GLY A 78 14.33 -18.39 30.24
C GLY A 78 14.32 -17.46 29.03
N THR A 79 15.41 -17.43 28.27
CA THR A 79 15.48 -16.61 27.03
C THR A 79 14.59 -17.17 25.93
N PHE A 80 14.48 -18.49 25.82
CA PHE A 80 13.57 -19.11 24.88
C PHE A 80 12.09 -18.82 25.20
N ASP A 81 11.70 -18.88 26.47
CA ASP A 81 10.35 -18.50 26.91
C ASP A 81 10.08 -17.02 26.67
N ALA A 82 11.07 -16.14 26.84
CA ALA A 82 10.95 -14.71 26.52
C ALA A 82 10.74 -14.51 25.01
N LEU A 83 11.51 -15.18 24.15
CA LEU A 83 11.35 -15.14 22.71
C LEU A 83 9.96 -15.61 22.25
N LEU A 84 9.49 -16.73 22.77
CA LEU A 84 8.14 -17.25 22.47
C LEU A 84 7.05 -16.30 22.96
N THR A 85 7.23 -15.66 24.11
CA THR A 85 6.27 -14.70 24.65
C THR A 85 6.17 -13.49 23.73
N GLU A 86 7.28 -12.88 23.35
CA GLU A 86 7.31 -11.74 22.44
C GLU A 86 6.72 -12.08 21.06
N ALA A 87 7.10 -13.23 20.51
CA ALA A 87 6.55 -13.72 19.23
C ALA A 87 5.02 -13.91 19.30
N ASN A 88 4.51 -14.47 20.38
CA ASN A 88 3.06 -14.66 20.57
C ASN A 88 2.34 -13.33 20.75
N GLU A 89 2.88 -12.38 21.51
CA GLU A 89 2.28 -11.05 21.68
C GLU A 89 2.18 -10.33 20.33
N LEU A 90 3.25 -10.35 19.52
CA LEU A 90 3.24 -9.78 18.19
C LEU A 90 2.18 -10.44 17.29
N VAL A 91 2.07 -11.76 17.28
CA VAL A 91 1.04 -12.48 16.50
C VAL A 91 -0.37 -12.13 16.99
N TYR A 92 -0.59 -11.95 18.29
CA TYR A 92 -1.87 -11.52 18.84
C TYR A 92 -2.25 -10.10 18.40
N ASP A 93 -1.30 -9.18 18.39
CA ASP A 93 -1.53 -7.80 17.96
C ASP A 93 -1.86 -7.74 16.47
N ILE A 94 -1.13 -8.50 15.64
CA ILE A 94 -1.42 -8.63 14.21
C ILE A 94 -2.78 -9.29 13.98
N GLU A 95 -3.15 -10.33 14.74
CA GLU A 95 -4.45 -10.99 14.61
C GLU A 95 -5.60 -10.08 15.03
N ALA A 96 -5.41 -9.24 16.05
CA ALA A 96 -6.41 -8.27 16.47
C ALA A 96 -6.68 -7.21 15.39
N ALA A 97 -5.62 -6.74 14.72
CA ALA A 97 -5.73 -5.77 13.64
C ALA A 97 -6.14 -6.42 12.30
N PHE A 98 -5.61 -7.61 12.01
CA PHE A 98 -5.74 -8.32 10.73
C PHE A 98 -5.97 -9.82 10.96
N PRO A 99 -7.21 -10.26 11.26
CA PRO A 99 -7.49 -11.64 11.72
C PRO A 99 -6.97 -12.73 10.79
N ALA A 100 -7.08 -12.56 9.47
CA ALA A 100 -6.60 -13.56 8.51
C ALA A 100 -5.07 -13.66 8.51
N LEU A 101 -4.37 -12.54 8.56
CA LEU A 101 -2.91 -12.47 8.56
C LEU A 101 -2.34 -13.04 9.87
N GLY A 102 -2.83 -12.59 11.01
CA GLY A 102 -2.39 -13.12 12.32
C GLY A 102 -2.65 -14.61 12.48
N SER A 103 -3.79 -15.10 11.96
CA SER A 103 -4.07 -16.55 11.97
C SER A 103 -3.12 -17.33 11.08
N LEU A 104 -2.70 -16.79 9.91
CA LEU A 104 -1.68 -17.44 9.08
C LEU A 104 -0.32 -17.50 9.79
N LEU A 105 0.10 -16.42 10.44
CA LEU A 105 1.31 -16.39 11.26
C LEU A 105 1.23 -17.41 12.40
N ARG A 106 0.08 -17.52 13.06
CA ARG A 106 -0.13 -18.46 14.16
C ARG A 106 -0.06 -19.91 13.68
N PHE A 107 -0.55 -20.25 12.50
CA PHE A 107 -0.47 -21.62 11.98
C PHE A 107 0.98 -22.07 11.80
N ASP A 108 1.87 -21.16 11.41
CA ASP A 108 3.28 -21.47 11.28
C ASP A 108 3.98 -21.63 12.63
N LEU A 109 3.67 -20.76 13.62
CA LEU A 109 4.31 -20.78 14.92
C LEU A 109 3.79 -21.82 15.91
N LEU A 110 2.47 -22.05 15.95
CA LEU A 110 1.84 -22.85 17.01
C LEU A 110 1.50 -24.29 16.63
N ASP A 111 1.32 -24.61 15.36
CA ASP A 111 0.96 -25.98 14.97
C ASP A 111 2.12 -26.97 15.08
N HIS A 112 3.34 -26.48 15.24
CA HIS A 112 4.51 -27.33 15.51
C HIS A 112 4.71 -27.63 16.99
N THR A 113 3.93 -27.00 17.89
CA THR A 113 4.12 -27.13 19.35
C THR A 113 3.09 -28.03 20.04
N THR A 114 2.04 -28.50 19.34
CA THR A 114 1.04 -29.39 19.92
C THR A 114 0.77 -30.59 19.01
N LYS A 115 0.78 -31.79 19.59
CA LYS A 115 0.29 -32.99 18.92
C LYS A 115 -1.22 -32.92 18.75
N ASP A 116 -1.78 -33.76 17.85
CA ASP A 116 -3.22 -33.85 17.59
C ASP A 116 -4.05 -34.18 18.86
N ASP A 117 -3.41 -34.73 19.89
CA ASP A 117 -4.00 -35.07 21.19
C ASP A 117 -3.90 -33.92 22.22
N GLY A 118 -3.37 -32.74 21.82
CA GLY A 118 -3.19 -31.59 22.70
C GLY A 118 -1.95 -31.65 23.60
N THR A 119 -1.13 -32.70 23.49
CA THR A 119 0.14 -32.79 24.20
C THR A 119 1.14 -31.81 23.58
N PRO A 120 1.85 -31.00 24.38
CA PRO A 120 2.92 -30.13 23.86
C PRO A 120 3.95 -31.00 23.12
N MET A 121 4.07 -30.79 21.83
CA MET A 121 5.20 -31.32 21.09
C MET A 121 6.30 -30.29 21.27
N TYR A 122 7.28 -30.60 22.11
CA TYR A 122 8.56 -29.87 22.10
C TYR A 122 9.27 -30.21 20.80
N VAL A 123 8.75 -29.68 19.67
CA VAL A 123 9.56 -29.58 18.48
C VAL A 123 10.56 -28.50 18.84
N TYR A 124 11.84 -28.85 18.79
CA TYR A 124 12.94 -27.91 18.82
C TYR A 124 12.82 -27.01 17.58
N LEU A 125 11.87 -26.08 17.61
CA LEU A 125 11.92 -24.93 16.74
C LEU A 125 13.20 -24.22 17.17
N THR A 126 14.22 -24.31 16.33
CA THR A 126 15.40 -23.49 16.56
C THR A 126 14.92 -22.05 16.60
N LYS A 127 15.47 -21.24 17.48
CA LYS A 127 15.20 -19.80 17.55
C LYS A 127 15.24 -19.14 16.17
N LYS A 128 16.19 -19.56 15.34
CA LYS A 128 16.32 -19.19 13.94
C LYS A 128 15.02 -19.46 13.16
N ALA A 129 14.39 -20.62 13.33
CA ALA A 129 13.14 -20.93 12.65
C ALA A 129 11.98 -20.01 13.09
N ILE A 130 11.92 -19.64 14.38
CA ILE A 130 10.91 -18.68 14.88
C ILE A 130 11.14 -17.30 14.26
N CYS A 131 12.37 -16.81 14.24
CA CYS A 131 12.71 -15.53 13.64
C CYS A 131 12.45 -15.51 12.14
N GLU A 132 12.85 -16.55 11.42
CA GLU A 132 12.60 -16.67 9.97
C GLU A 132 11.09 -16.67 9.67
N GLN A 133 10.28 -17.36 10.45
CA GLN A 133 8.82 -17.40 10.25
C GLN A 133 8.15 -16.05 10.51
N ILE A 134 8.63 -15.27 11.47
CA ILE A 134 8.11 -13.94 11.76
C ILE A 134 8.65 -12.89 10.78
N ALA A 135 9.92 -13.01 10.40
CA ALA A 135 10.55 -12.10 9.44
C ALA A 135 10.11 -12.36 7.99
N GLU A 136 9.75 -13.59 7.64
CA GLU A 136 9.35 -13.97 6.28
C GLU A 136 8.19 -13.12 5.72
N PRO A 137 7.11 -12.82 6.45
CA PRO A 137 6.06 -11.92 5.99
C PRO A 137 6.58 -10.51 5.69
N VAL A 138 7.52 -9.99 6.48
CA VAL A 138 8.09 -8.65 6.27
C VAL A 138 8.99 -8.63 5.04
N HIS A 139 9.83 -9.64 4.88
CA HIS A 139 10.65 -9.77 3.68
C HIS A 139 9.79 -9.89 2.42
N PHE A 140 8.72 -10.67 2.47
CA PHE A 140 7.79 -10.76 1.36
C PHE A 140 7.08 -9.44 1.08
N TYR A 141 6.69 -8.70 2.12
CA TYR A 141 6.10 -7.36 2.01
C TYR A 141 7.02 -6.39 1.26
N ILE A 142 8.31 -6.36 1.61
CA ILE A 142 9.30 -5.50 0.94
C ILE A 142 9.40 -5.87 -0.55
N GLN A 143 9.57 -7.15 -0.85
CA GLN A 143 9.66 -7.65 -2.23
C GLN A 143 8.38 -7.39 -3.03
N LEU A 144 7.21 -7.57 -2.42
CA LEU A 144 5.94 -7.28 -3.07
C LEU A 144 5.83 -5.79 -3.44
N ARG A 145 6.25 -4.89 -2.56
CA ARG A 145 6.25 -3.44 -2.86
C ARG A 145 7.14 -3.11 -4.04
N GLU A 146 8.31 -3.72 -4.13
CA GLU A 146 9.21 -3.55 -5.29
C GLU A 146 8.57 -4.05 -6.58
N VAL A 147 7.92 -5.22 -6.56
CA VAL A 147 7.17 -5.74 -7.71
C VAL A 147 6.05 -4.80 -8.13
N LEU A 148 5.28 -4.26 -7.18
CA LEU A 148 4.19 -3.34 -7.49
C LEU A 148 4.70 -2.00 -8.03
N GLU A 149 5.86 -1.52 -7.55
CA GLU A 149 6.51 -0.32 -8.08
C GLU A 149 6.96 -0.55 -9.53
N ASP A 150 7.70 -1.63 -9.80
CA ASP A 150 8.12 -1.97 -11.15
C ASP A 150 6.92 -2.12 -12.11
N LEU A 151 5.85 -2.80 -11.70
CA LEU A 151 4.60 -2.90 -12.47
C LEU A 151 3.98 -1.53 -12.75
N SER A 152 3.95 -0.65 -11.75
CA SER A 152 3.35 0.69 -11.88
C SER A 152 4.13 1.59 -12.84
N LEU A 153 5.43 1.35 -12.97
CA LEU A 153 6.33 2.05 -13.88
C LEU A 153 6.44 1.38 -15.26
N GLY A 154 5.82 0.20 -15.43
CA GLY A 154 5.92 -0.58 -16.67
C GLY A 154 7.30 -1.22 -16.86
N VAL A 155 8.07 -1.40 -15.79
CA VAL A 155 9.37 -2.09 -15.82
C VAL A 155 9.12 -3.60 -15.93
N PRO A 156 9.81 -4.31 -16.84
CA PRO A 156 9.72 -5.76 -16.94
C PRO A 156 10.17 -6.43 -15.64
N LEU A 157 9.40 -7.41 -15.18
CA LEU A 157 9.74 -8.16 -13.98
C LEU A 157 10.75 -9.27 -14.28
N ASP A 158 11.85 -9.30 -13.55
CA ASP A 158 12.90 -10.30 -13.64
C ASP A 158 12.73 -11.36 -12.54
N PHE A 159 12.11 -12.50 -12.89
CA PHE A 159 11.94 -13.65 -12.00
C PHE A 159 13.10 -14.65 -12.06
N GLU A 160 14.07 -14.45 -12.95
CA GLU A 160 15.26 -15.32 -13.01
C GLU A 160 16.33 -14.86 -12.02
N ASP A 161 16.39 -13.54 -11.73
CA ASP A 161 17.37 -12.95 -10.82
C ASP A 161 16.69 -12.14 -9.70
N LYS A 162 16.25 -10.92 -9.97
CA LYS A 162 15.74 -9.96 -8.94
C LYS A 162 14.62 -10.53 -8.07
N TYR A 163 13.70 -11.29 -8.65
CA TYR A 163 12.52 -11.83 -7.96
C TYR A 163 12.50 -13.37 -7.89
N ALA A 164 13.65 -14.03 -8.03
CA ALA A 164 13.76 -15.48 -8.02
C ALA A 164 13.11 -16.13 -6.77
N ASN A 165 13.26 -15.50 -5.61
CA ASN A 165 12.69 -15.99 -4.34
C ASN A 165 11.15 -15.92 -4.30
N LEU A 166 10.53 -15.06 -5.13
CA LEU A 166 9.07 -14.99 -5.24
C LEU A 166 8.48 -16.08 -6.15
N ALA A 167 9.30 -16.69 -7.01
CA ALA A 167 8.87 -17.73 -7.94
C ALA A 167 8.67 -19.11 -7.27
N GLN A 168 9.12 -19.27 -6.02
CA GLN A 168 9.07 -20.55 -5.30
C GLN A 168 8.08 -20.49 -4.14
N GLY A 169 7.07 -21.36 -4.15
CA GLY A 169 6.09 -21.50 -3.09
C GLY A 169 5.37 -22.82 -3.13
N ALA A 170 4.84 -23.26 -1.99
CA ALA A 170 4.05 -24.47 -1.86
C ALA A 170 2.69 -24.18 -1.22
N PHE A 171 1.64 -24.78 -1.74
CA PHE A 171 0.29 -24.71 -1.17
C PHE A 171 -0.47 -26.01 -1.42
N ALA A 172 -1.41 -26.31 -0.53
CA ALA A 172 -2.28 -27.47 -0.69
C ALA A 172 -3.48 -27.08 -1.55
N GLN A 173 -3.85 -27.97 -2.48
CA GLN A 173 -5.00 -27.80 -3.36
C GLN A 173 -6.01 -28.92 -3.10
N SER A 174 -7.27 -28.58 -3.04
CA SER A 174 -8.38 -29.56 -2.97
C SER A 174 -9.44 -29.24 -4.02
N TYR A 175 -10.18 -30.30 -4.39
CA TYR A 175 -11.27 -30.21 -5.35
C TYR A 175 -12.56 -30.61 -4.67
N THR A 176 -13.60 -29.81 -4.83
CA THR A 176 -14.94 -30.15 -4.39
C THR A 176 -15.86 -30.22 -5.59
N PHE A 177 -16.51 -31.36 -5.76
CA PHE A 177 -17.56 -31.58 -6.75
C PHE A 177 -18.90 -31.34 -6.08
N THR A 178 -19.59 -30.30 -6.51
CA THR A 178 -21.01 -30.11 -6.28
C THR A 178 -21.72 -30.22 -7.63
N ASN A 179 -22.55 -29.27 -8.04
CA ASN A 179 -23.05 -29.18 -9.42
C ASN A 179 -22.01 -28.59 -10.39
N THR A 180 -20.94 -27.99 -9.86
CA THR A 180 -19.79 -27.45 -10.56
C THR A 180 -18.51 -27.89 -9.87
N LEU A 181 -17.43 -27.99 -10.65
CA LEU A 181 -16.10 -28.21 -10.09
C LEU A 181 -15.62 -26.91 -9.44
N GLU A 182 -15.46 -26.93 -8.13
CA GLU A 182 -14.83 -25.83 -7.38
C GLU A 182 -13.44 -26.27 -6.93
N MET A 183 -12.44 -25.43 -7.23
CA MET A 183 -11.09 -25.59 -6.76
C MET A 183 -10.89 -24.70 -5.53
N GLU A 184 -10.48 -25.32 -4.44
CA GLU A 184 -10.22 -24.63 -3.19
C GLU A 184 -8.75 -24.84 -2.82
N TYR A 185 -8.07 -23.73 -2.52
CA TYR A 185 -6.66 -23.70 -2.13
C TYR A 185 -6.58 -23.46 -0.63
N ARG A 186 -5.75 -24.23 0.07
CA ARG A 186 -5.53 -24.07 1.51
C ARG A 186 -4.13 -23.55 1.76
N PHE A 187 -4.05 -22.48 2.51
CA PHE A 187 -2.81 -21.83 2.93
C PHE A 187 -2.65 -21.90 4.45
N ARG A 188 -1.42 -22.06 4.89
CA ARG A 188 -1.01 -22.02 6.30
C ARG A 188 0.10 -21.00 6.52
N SER A 189 0.68 -20.44 5.47
CA SER A 189 1.75 -19.43 5.49
C SER A 189 1.29 -18.18 4.76
N THR A 190 1.63 -17.03 5.33
CA THR A 190 1.40 -15.70 4.74
C THR A 190 2.09 -15.59 3.39
N LYS A 191 3.35 -15.99 3.31
CA LYS A 191 4.14 -15.95 2.07
C LYS A 191 3.46 -16.76 0.97
N SER A 192 3.12 -18.03 1.24
CA SER A 192 2.48 -18.92 0.24
C SER A 192 1.15 -18.35 -0.26
N TYR A 193 0.37 -17.72 0.62
CA TYR A 193 -0.89 -17.08 0.25
C TYR A 193 -0.68 -15.90 -0.71
N PHE A 194 0.18 -14.97 -0.35
CA PHE A 194 0.41 -13.79 -1.18
C PHE A 194 1.22 -14.08 -2.44
N GLN A 195 2.12 -15.06 -2.43
CA GLN A 195 2.77 -15.57 -3.64
C GLN A 195 1.74 -16.15 -4.62
N PHE A 196 0.81 -16.97 -4.12
CA PHE A 196 -0.27 -17.50 -4.95
C PHE A 196 -1.11 -16.38 -5.57
N LEU A 197 -1.47 -15.36 -4.79
CA LEU A 197 -2.20 -14.20 -5.31
C LEU A 197 -1.38 -13.44 -6.35
N LEU A 198 -0.10 -13.19 -6.09
CA LEU A 198 0.79 -12.47 -7.00
C LEU A 198 0.91 -13.20 -8.34
N MET A 199 1.17 -14.52 -8.33
CA MET A 199 1.28 -15.30 -9.57
C MET A 199 -0.01 -15.30 -10.37
N ASN A 200 -1.17 -15.43 -9.72
CA ASN A 200 -2.46 -15.35 -10.40
C ASN A 200 -2.74 -13.94 -10.94
N TYR A 201 -2.30 -12.89 -10.23
CA TYR A 201 -2.44 -11.51 -10.68
C TYR A 201 -1.58 -11.24 -11.92
N LEU A 202 -0.33 -11.65 -11.91
CA LEU A 202 0.59 -11.50 -13.04
C LEU A 202 0.09 -12.23 -14.30
N ASN A 203 -0.48 -13.42 -14.14
CA ASN A 203 -1.07 -14.18 -15.25
C ASN A 203 -2.33 -13.54 -15.84
N SER A 204 -2.96 -12.60 -15.13
CA SER A 204 -4.20 -11.92 -15.56
C SER A 204 -3.98 -10.59 -16.28
N GLU A 205 -2.79 -10.31 -16.78
CA GLU A 205 -2.39 -9.00 -17.36
C GLU A 205 -2.59 -7.86 -16.34
N PRO A 206 -1.71 -7.74 -15.38
CA PRO A 206 -1.84 -6.80 -14.27
C PRO A 206 -1.91 -5.35 -14.75
N ASN A 207 -2.86 -4.60 -14.22
CA ASN A 207 -2.98 -3.17 -14.47
C ASN A 207 -2.96 -2.45 -13.12
N ILE A 208 -1.78 -2.01 -12.71
CA ILE A 208 -1.56 -1.29 -11.47
C ILE A 208 -0.96 0.07 -11.75
N ALA A 209 -1.31 1.07 -10.94
CA ALA A 209 -0.74 2.41 -11.02
C ALA A 209 -0.52 2.96 -9.60
N ARG A 210 0.42 3.90 -9.47
CA ARG A 210 0.61 4.70 -8.26
C ARG A 210 -0.10 6.04 -8.41
N CYS A 211 -0.89 6.41 -7.42
CA CYS A 211 -1.65 7.66 -7.44
C CYS A 211 -0.71 8.85 -7.20
N HIS A 212 -0.67 9.82 -8.11
CA HIS A 212 0.15 11.03 -7.97
C HIS A 212 -0.34 12.00 -6.88
N CYS A 213 -1.48 11.72 -6.24
CA CYS A 213 -2.01 12.56 -5.17
C CYS A 213 -1.74 12.00 -3.78
N CYS A 214 -2.04 10.71 -3.55
CA CYS A 214 -1.87 10.04 -2.25
C CYS A 214 -0.70 9.06 -2.22
N GLU A 215 -0.01 8.88 -3.35
CA GLU A 215 1.14 8.00 -3.55
C GLU A 215 0.87 6.49 -3.31
N GLN A 216 -0.38 6.13 -3.07
CA GLN A 216 -0.78 4.74 -2.86
C GLN A 216 -1.09 4.03 -4.18
N TYR A 217 -0.90 2.71 -4.20
CA TYR A 217 -1.21 1.88 -5.36
C TYR A 217 -2.72 1.75 -5.57
N PHE A 218 -3.15 1.61 -6.81
CA PHE A 218 -4.54 1.33 -7.16
C PHE A 218 -4.65 0.58 -8.49
N ILE A 219 -5.80 -0.05 -8.72
CA ILE A 219 -6.12 -0.73 -9.97
C ILE A 219 -6.95 0.23 -10.84
N PRO A 220 -6.41 0.72 -11.97
CA PRO A 220 -7.17 1.53 -12.92
C PRO A 220 -8.37 0.78 -13.46
N LYS A 221 -9.53 1.44 -13.56
CA LYS A 221 -10.77 0.86 -14.11
C LYS A 221 -10.69 0.60 -15.63
N THR A 222 -9.73 1.19 -16.29
CA THR A 222 -9.52 1.08 -17.74
C THR A 222 -8.03 0.89 -18.04
N ARG A 223 -7.71 0.38 -19.22
CA ARG A 223 -6.32 0.25 -19.72
C ARG A 223 -5.67 1.61 -20.07
N LYS A 224 -6.42 2.72 -20.05
CA LYS A 224 -5.85 4.05 -20.27
C LYS A 224 -5.03 4.48 -19.05
N PRO A 225 -3.89 5.15 -19.26
CA PRO A 225 -3.10 5.72 -18.18
C PRO A 225 -3.98 6.60 -17.28
N THR A 226 -3.99 6.31 -15.99
CA THR A 226 -4.78 7.02 -14.98
C THR A 226 -3.82 7.47 -13.88
N LEU A 227 -3.73 8.77 -13.65
CA LEU A 227 -2.78 9.36 -12.69
C LEU A 227 -3.31 9.40 -11.25
N TYR A 228 -4.62 9.29 -11.06
CA TYR A 228 -5.27 9.50 -9.78
C TYR A 228 -6.29 8.40 -9.48
N CYS A 229 -6.32 7.94 -8.23
CA CYS A 229 -7.30 6.97 -7.76
C CYS A 229 -8.63 7.63 -7.35
N ASP A 230 -9.63 6.78 -7.09
CA ASP A 230 -10.96 7.21 -6.63
C ASP A 230 -11.10 7.14 -5.08
N ARG A 231 -9.98 7.07 -4.32
CA ARG A 231 -10.03 7.09 -2.84
C ARG A 231 -10.53 8.42 -2.33
N ILE A 232 -11.41 8.37 -1.35
CA ILE A 232 -11.92 9.56 -0.65
C ILE A 232 -10.82 10.06 0.28
N MET A 233 -10.43 11.34 0.13
CA MET A 233 -9.36 11.95 0.91
C MET A 233 -9.91 12.95 1.93
N LYS A 234 -10.48 14.04 1.48
CA LYS A 234 -10.93 15.15 2.33
C LYS A 234 -12.29 15.66 1.87
N ASP A 235 -13.15 15.97 2.83
CA ASP A 235 -14.49 16.55 2.59
C ASP A 235 -15.35 15.74 1.59
N GLY A 236 -15.21 14.40 1.62
CA GLY A 236 -15.92 13.48 0.72
C GLY A 236 -15.43 13.48 -0.73
N LYS A 237 -14.36 14.21 -1.04
CA LYS A 237 -13.78 14.29 -2.40
C LYS A 237 -12.71 13.24 -2.61
N THR A 238 -12.66 12.72 -3.83
CA THR A 238 -11.66 11.72 -4.26
C THR A 238 -10.32 12.37 -4.65
N CYS A 239 -9.24 11.57 -4.68
CA CYS A 239 -7.95 12.03 -5.21
C CYS A 239 -8.07 12.66 -6.59
N LYS A 240 -8.88 12.08 -7.47
CA LYS A 240 -9.11 12.57 -8.82
C LYS A 240 -9.74 13.97 -8.86
N GLU A 241 -10.58 14.29 -7.89
CA GLU A 241 -11.25 15.61 -7.81
C GLU A 241 -10.35 16.68 -7.20
N ILE A 242 -9.51 16.33 -6.23
CA ILE A 242 -8.68 17.31 -5.50
C ILE A 242 -7.27 17.47 -6.06
N ALA A 243 -6.72 16.45 -6.72
CA ALA A 243 -5.35 16.45 -7.20
C ALA A 243 -4.99 17.64 -8.11
N PRO A 244 -5.82 18.03 -9.09
CA PRO A 244 -5.50 19.18 -9.93
C PRO A 244 -5.31 20.48 -9.13
N ALA A 245 -6.13 20.67 -8.09
CA ALA A 245 -6.03 21.85 -7.24
C ALA A 245 -4.78 21.83 -6.33
N ILE A 246 -4.44 20.64 -5.78
CA ILE A 246 -3.24 20.44 -4.95
C ILE A 246 -1.97 20.67 -5.79
N ILE A 247 -1.89 20.06 -6.97
CA ILE A 247 -0.73 20.18 -7.86
C ILE A 247 -0.56 21.63 -8.29
N HIS A 248 -1.66 22.27 -8.68
CA HIS A 248 -1.63 23.69 -9.03
C HIS A 248 -1.10 24.53 -7.85
N LYS A 249 -1.63 24.32 -6.65
CA LYS A 249 -1.19 25.01 -5.44
C LYS A 249 0.29 24.78 -5.15
N ASN A 250 0.75 23.54 -5.20
CA ASN A 250 2.16 23.20 -4.94
C ASN A 250 3.08 23.86 -5.98
N ALA A 251 2.70 23.84 -7.26
CA ALA A 251 3.45 24.51 -8.32
C ALA A 251 3.51 26.05 -8.11
N VAL A 252 2.39 26.65 -7.70
CA VAL A 252 2.33 28.08 -7.39
C VAL A 252 3.17 28.42 -6.15
N ASP A 253 3.12 27.58 -5.11
CA ASP A 253 3.88 27.82 -3.87
C ASP A 253 5.39 27.66 -4.08
N ALA A 254 5.81 26.82 -5.01
CA ALA A 254 7.23 26.58 -5.33
C ALA A 254 7.85 27.64 -6.25
N ASP A 255 7.04 28.41 -7.00
CA ASP A 255 7.51 29.36 -8.00
C ASP A 255 7.08 30.78 -7.67
N PRO A 256 8.04 31.73 -7.45
CA PRO A 256 7.73 33.10 -7.11
C PRO A 256 6.89 33.83 -8.16
N VAL A 257 7.13 33.56 -9.45
CA VAL A 257 6.39 34.21 -10.55
C VAL A 257 4.95 33.71 -10.60
N LEU A 258 4.75 32.43 -10.45
CA LEU A 258 3.41 31.84 -10.41
C LEU A 258 2.62 32.30 -9.19
N LYS A 259 3.29 32.47 -8.05
CA LYS A 259 2.69 32.99 -6.82
C LYS A 259 2.22 34.45 -6.98
N VAL A 260 3.03 35.27 -7.62
CA VAL A 260 2.64 36.66 -7.93
C VAL A 260 1.51 36.72 -8.94
N TYR A 261 1.58 35.89 -9.99
CA TYR A 261 0.50 35.74 -10.99
C TYR A 261 -0.84 35.37 -10.34
N ASP A 262 -0.87 34.33 -9.51
CA ASP A 262 -2.12 33.87 -8.89
C ASP A 262 -2.70 34.92 -7.93
N ARG A 263 -1.86 35.58 -7.11
CA ARG A 263 -2.25 36.68 -6.23
C ARG A 263 -2.81 37.85 -7.02
N THR A 264 -2.11 38.27 -8.09
CA THR A 264 -2.55 39.40 -8.91
C THR A 264 -3.83 39.10 -9.68
N LYS A 265 -3.98 37.88 -10.19
CA LYS A 265 -5.19 37.42 -10.83
C LYS A 265 -6.41 37.48 -9.90
N HIS A 266 -6.28 37.03 -8.65
CA HIS A 266 -7.34 37.13 -7.66
C HIS A 266 -7.64 38.61 -7.30
N LYS A 267 -6.63 39.47 -7.17
CA LYS A 267 -6.80 40.87 -6.91
C LYS A 267 -7.59 41.57 -8.05
N MET A 268 -7.17 41.35 -9.29
CA MET A 268 -7.80 41.94 -10.48
C MET A 268 -9.22 41.45 -10.70
N TYR A 269 -9.46 40.15 -10.50
CA TYR A 269 -10.80 39.59 -10.59
C TYR A 269 -11.74 40.16 -9.53
N LYS A 270 -11.31 40.28 -8.27
CA LYS A 270 -12.09 40.94 -7.23
C LYS A 270 -12.37 42.41 -7.49
N ARG A 271 -11.46 43.13 -8.14
CA ARG A 271 -11.70 44.52 -8.58
C ARG A 271 -12.77 44.57 -9.66
N TYR A 272 -12.75 43.67 -10.61
CA TYR A 272 -13.82 43.52 -11.62
C TYR A 272 -15.14 43.14 -10.97
N GLU A 273 -15.20 42.14 -10.09
CA GLU A 273 -16.44 41.74 -9.38
C GLU A 273 -17.07 42.90 -8.64
N ARG A 274 -16.28 43.70 -7.93
CA ARG A 274 -16.77 44.88 -7.20
C ARG A 274 -17.42 45.88 -8.13
N ALA A 275 -16.88 46.11 -9.31
CA ALA A 275 -17.48 47.04 -10.29
C ALA A 275 -18.78 46.47 -10.89
N TYR A 276 -18.89 45.16 -11.01
CA TYR A 276 -20.03 44.49 -11.63
C TYR A 276 -21.23 44.36 -10.66
N TYR A 277 -20.98 43.97 -9.39
CA TYR A 277 -22.03 43.67 -8.42
C TYR A 277 -22.36 44.81 -7.46
N SER A 278 -21.62 45.93 -7.47
CA SER A 278 -21.83 47.06 -6.56
C SER A 278 -22.64 48.17 -7.23
N VAL A 279 -23.83 48.47 -6.68
CA VAL A 279 -24.65 49.62 -7.12
C VAL A 279 -23.96 50.96 -6.84
N ASP A 280 -23.15 51.00 -5.75
CA ASP A 280 -22.25 52.12 -5.46
C ASP A 280 -20.86 51.78 -6.04
N GLN A 281 -20.44 52.54 -7.06
CA GLN A 281 -19.11 52.40 -7.66
C GLN A 281 -18.03 52.54 -6.59
N LEU A 282 -17.59 51.38 -6.05
CA LEU A 282 -16.51 51.38 -5.09
C LEU A 282 -15.21 51.92 -5.72
N PRO A 283 -14.43 52.76 -5.03
CA PRO A 283 -13.31 53.56 -5.61
C PRO A 283 -12.17 52.72 -6.20
N LYS A 284 -12.26 51.39 -6.25
CA LYS A 284 -11.21 50.51 -6.79
C LYS A 284 -11.76 49.48 -7.77
N GLY A 285 -12.97 49.65 -8.29
CA GLY A 285 -13.55 48.78 -9.33
C GLY A 285 -12.89 49.06 -10.70
N ILE A 286 -12.81 48.03 -11.54
CA ILE A 286 -12.34 48.13 -12.93
C ILE A 286 -13.38 47.56 -13.89
N SER A 287 -13.47 48.13 -15.13
CA SER A 287 -14.34 47.58 -16.16
C SER A 287 -13.85 46.21 -16.63
N PHE A 288 -14.73 45.46 -17.31
CA PHE A 288 -14.38 44.15 -17.89
C PHE A 288 -13.28 44.32 -18.95
N GLU A 289 -13.30 45.37 -19.74
CA GLU A 289 -12.26 45.67 -20.75
C GLU A 289 -10.89 45.83 -20.07
N LYS A 290 -10.79 46.64 -19.02
CA LYS A 290 -9.54 46.83 -18.26
C LYS A 290 -9.07 45.53 -17.58
N TYR A 291 -10.01 44.66 -17.17
CA TYR A 291 -9.64 43.33 -16.65
C TYR A 291 -9.04 42.48 -17.76
N LEU A 292 -9.60 42.49 -18.98
CA LEU A 292 -9.08 41.72 -20.12
C LEU A 292 -7.74 42.25 -20.60
N GLU A 293 -7.58 43.60 -20.67
CA GLU A 293 -6.32 44.26 -21.02
C GLU A 293 -5.14 43.85 -20.14
N TRP A 294 -5.41 43.52 -18.89
CA TRP A 294 -4.39 42.98 -17.98
C TRP A 294 -4.30 41.45 -18.11
N ARG A 295 -5.45 40.75 -18.12
CA ARG A 295 -5.50 39.28 -18.03
C ARG A 295 -4.78 38.60 -19.20
N ASP A 296 -5.01 39.07 -20.42
CA ASP A 296 -4.51 38.39 -21.60
C ASP A 296 -2.98 38.50 -21.74
N PRO A 297 -2.34 39.66 -21.59
CA PRO A 297 -0.88 39.77 -21.54
C PRO A 297 -0.26 39.01 -20.34
N ALA A 298 -0.89 39.06 -19.17
CA ALA A 298 -0.39 38.36 -17.99
C ALA A 298 -0.44 36.81 -18.16
N ALA A 299 -1.50 36.29 -18.76
CA ALA A 299 -1.62 34.89 -19.07
C ALA A 299 -0.60 34.39 -20.12
N GLU A 300 -0.34 35.26 -21.13
CA GLU A 300 0.68 35.02 -22.15
C GLU A 300 2.09 35.02 -21.53
N ALA A 301 2.39 36.02 -20.71
CA ALA A 301 3.67 36.14 -20.02
C ALA A 301 3.95 34.94 -19.12
N ARG A 302 2.93 34.48 -18.36
CA ARG A 302 3.01 33.24 -17.58
C ARG A 302 3.34 32.02 -18.46
N THR A 303 2.69 31.92 -19.63
CA THR A 303 2.89 30.78 -20.53
C THR A 303 4.30 30.79 -21.12
N LYS A 304 4.79 31.95 -21.53
CA LYS A 304 6.15 32.16 -22.06
C LYS A 304 7.22 31.88 -20.99
N TYR A 305 6.97 32.32 -19.75
CA TYR A 305 7.84 32.03 -18.62
C TYR A 305 7.97 30.53 -18.36
N LEU A 306 6.85 29.81 -18.32
CA LEU A 306 6.84 28.35 -18.14
C LEU A 306 7.54 27.59 -19.26
N LYS A 307 7.62 28.18 -20.46
CA LYS A 307 8.37 27.63 -21.60
C LYS A 307 9.83 28.03 -21.62
N GLY A 308 10.28 28.91 -20.70
CA GLY A 308 11.63 29.45 -20.70
C GLY A 308 11.88 30.54 -21.75
N GLU A 309 10.83 31.07 -22.38
CA GLU A 309 10.89 32.14 -23.38
C GLU A 309 11.02 33.56 -22.75
N LEU A 310 10.66 33.69 -21.48
CA LEU A 310 10.82 34.89 -20.68
C LEU A 310 11.58 34.58 -19.38
N THR A 311 12.37 35.53 -18.92
CA THR A 311 12.97 35.48 -17.58
C THR A 311 11.93 35.82 -16.50
N ALA A 312 12.21 35.49 -15.25
CA ALA A 312 11.34 35.82 -14.13
C ALA A 312 11.07 37.36 -14.01
N GLU A 313 12.10 38.16 -14.22
CA GLU A 313 11.98 39.62 -14.15
C GLU A 313 11.10 40.20 -15.26
N GLU A 314 11.23 39.67 -16.49
CA GLU A 314 10.40 40.12 -17.62
C GLU A 314 8.94 39.70 -17.42
N ALA A 315 8.69 38.48 -16.95
CA ALA A 315 7.33 38.00 -16.67
C ALA A 315 6.67 38.83 -15.54
N LEU A 316 7.38 39.09 -14.45
CA LEU A 316 6.88 39.88 -13.33
C LEU A 316 6.52 41.33 -13.71
N LYS A 317 7.29 41.97 -14.59
CA LYS A 317 6.99 43.32 -15.11
C LYS A 317 5.64 43.39 -15.83
N ILE A 318 5.21 42.30 -16.46
CA ILE A 318 3.93 42.25 -17.18
C ILE A 318 2.79 41.84 -16.22
N ILE A 319 3.09 40.95 -15.26
CA ILE A 319 2.07 40.36 -14.35
C ILE A 319 1.73 41.37 -13.22
N GLU A 320 2.71 42.05 -12.64
CA GLU A 320 2.48 42.93 -11.51
C GLU A 320 1.71 44.19 -11.94
N VAL A 321 0.69 44.51 -11.16
CA VAL A 321 -0.04 45.77 -11.27
C VAL A 321 0.43 46.66 -10.10
N ASN A 322 1.17 47.70 -10.42
CA ASN A 322 1.44 48.76 -9.46
C ASN A 322 0.14 49.53 -9.19
N ASP A 323 -0.28 49.61 -7.93
CA ASP A 323 -1.50 50.32 -7.50
C ASP A 323 -1.44 51.83 -7.71
#